data_d4a21d41143729e8d4b4e1591e6f412f
#
_entry.id   d4a21d41143729e8d4b4e1591e6f412f
#
_cell.length_a   1.000
_cell.length_b   1.000
_cell.length_c   1.000
_cell.angle_alpha   90.00
_cell.angle_beta   90.00
_cell.angle_gamma   90.00
#
_symmetry.space_group_name_H-M   'P 1'
#
loop_
_entity.id
_entity.type
_entity.pdbx_description
1 polymer ?
#
loop_
_entity_poly.entity_id
_entity_poly.type
_entity_poly.pdbx_seq_one_letter_code
_entity_poly.pdbx_strand_id
1 'polypeptide(L)'
;EKVVIEQPVLMPESEAIEYERYRGEAVGLSEKEGLSIGVLQKLRMYCTHPAICGSENSLTDVFSSSVKYQRLCEIPEEVIASGEKTIIFTSYKKMFSIFNDDIPKRFHVPVMMINGDTPVDERQSIVDGFNAMNSAAVLALNPRAAGTGLNITGANHVIHFNPEWNPSLEDQSTARAYRRGQKKTVFVYRLFYADTVEEIVNDRISRKRRMSENAIIGNIGDEQSRQDIILALQKSPMNT
;
A
#
# COMPACT_ATOMS: atom_id res chain seq x y z
N GLU A 1 -10.92 4.75 -18.97
CA GLU A 1 -9.69 5.51 -18.71
C GLU A 1 -9.11 5.16 -17.35
N LYS A 2 -7.78 5.25 -17.17
CA LYS A 2 -7.06 5.06 -15.91
C LYS A 2 -6.20 6.28 -15.62
N VAL A 3 -6.39 6.89 -14.45
CA VAL A 3 -5.62 8.05 -13.98
C VAL A 3 -4.82 7.61 -12.75
N VAL A 4 -3.50 7.79 -12.76
CA VAL A 4 -2.62 7.47 -11.63
C VAL A 4 -2.23 8.77 -10.94
N ILE A 5 -2.42 8.81 -9.62
CA ILE A 5 -2.17 9.97 -8.77
C ILE A 5 -1.19 9.56 -7.68
N GLU A 6 0.03 10.06 -7.77
CA GLU A 6 1.02 9.89 -6.70
C GLU A 6 0.67 10.79 -5.52
N GLN A 7 0.74 10.24 -4.32
CA GLN A 7 0.41 10.89 -3.05
C GLN A 7 1.61 10.80 -2.10
N PRO A 8 2.68 11.58 -2.34
CA PRO A 8 3.77 11.68 -1.39
C PRO A 8 3.28 12.34 -0.10
N VAL A 9 3.64 11.77 1.04
CA VAL A 9 3.32 12.26 2.36
C VAL A 9 4.62 12.62 3.06
N LEU A 10 4.70 13.79 3.68
CA LEU A 10 5.84 14.15 4.50
C LEU A 10 5.72 13.51 5.88
N MET A 11 6.78 12.84 6.32
CA MET A 11 6.81 12.23 7.64
C MET A 11 7.06 13.32 8.70
N PRO A 12 6.18 13.46 9.71
CA PRO A 12 6.39 14.44 10.76
C PRO A 12 7.57 14.04 11.65
N GLU A 13 8.18 15.01 12.33
CA GLU A 13 9.37 14.79 13.15
C GLU A 13 9.19 13.67 14.19
N SER A 14 8.02 13.60 14.82
CA SER A 14 7.70 12.55 15.80
C SER A 14 7.76 11.14 15.23
N GLU A 15 7.29 10.94 14.00
CA GLU A 15 7.40 9.66 13.29
C GLU A 15 8.82 9.45 12.73
N ALA A 16 9.49 10.53 12.27
CA ALA A 16 10.83 10.48 11.71
C ALA A 16 11.88 10.02 12.75
N ILE A 17 11.77 10.46 14.00
CA ILE A 17 12.66 10.02 15.10
C ILE A 17 12.61 8.49 15.26
N GLU A 18 11.42 7.92 15.27
CA GLU A 18 11.28 6.46 15.42
C GLU A 18 11.71 5.71 14.15
N TYR A 19 11.47 6.27 12.96
CA TYR A 19 12.01 5.75 11.70
C TYR A 19 13.53 5.68 11.75
N GLU A 20 14.21 6.74 12.21
CA GLU A 20 15.67 6.79 12.35
C GLU A 20 16.18 5.78 13.37
N ARG A 21 15.46 5.53 14.45
CA ARG A 21 15.81 4.50 15.41
C ARG A 21 15.87 3.12 14.72
N TYR A 22 14.84 2.76 13.94
CA TYR A 22 14.85 1.50 13.19
C TYR A 22 15.96 1.46 12.13
N ARG A 23 16.23 2.59 11.47
CA ARG A 23 17.29 2.70 10.48
C ARG A 23 18.68 2.57 11.12
N GLY A 24 18.89 3.17 12.29
CA GLY A 24 20.14 3.10 13.05
C GLY A 24 20.48 1.69 13.54
N GLU A 25 19.48 0.89 13.90
CA GLU A 25 19.67 -0.52 14.22
C GLU A 25 20.28 -1.30 13.03
N ALA A 26 20.05 -0.84 11.79
CA ALA A 26 20.61 -1.42 10.58
C ALA A 26 22.07 -1.09 10.34
N VAL A 27 22.44 0.17 10.56
CA VAL A 27 23.80 0.65 10.28
C VAL A 27 24.83 -0.05 11.16
N GLY A 28 24.48 -0.41 12.40
CA GLY A 28 25.34 -1.21 13.30
C GLY A 28 25.50 -2.68 12.90
N LEU A 29 24.70 -3.18 11.93
CA LEU A 29 24.65 -4.58 11.53
C LEU A 29 25.04 -4.78 10.05
N SER A 30 25.45 -3.73 9.33
CA SER A 30 25.49 -3.63 7.87
C SER A 30 26.51 -4.51 7.14
N GLU A 31 27.31 -5.32 7.82
CA GLU A 31 28.28 -6.18 7.14
C GLU A 31 27.72 -7.55 6.68
N LYS A 32 26.46 -7.87 6.99
CA LYS A 32 25.82 -9.13 6.55
C LYS A 32 24.59 -8.86 5.70
N GLU A 33 24.62 -9.26 4.44
CA GLU A 33 23.56 -9.04 3.43
C GLU A 33 22.13 -9.43 3.89
N GLY A 34 21.98 -10.48 4.68
CA GLY A 34 20.68 -10.92 5.19
C GLY A 34 20.03 -9.98 6.22
N LEU A 35 20.81 -9.17 6.90
CA LEU A 35 20.35 -8.19 7.88
C LEU A 35 19.76 -6.94 7.22
N SER A 36 20.29 -6.53 6.06
CA SER A 36 19.80 -5.39 5.30
C SER A 36 18.36 -5.58 4.81
N ILE A 37 17.97 -6.79 4.42
CA ILE A 37 16.61 -7.12 3.98
C ILE A 37 15.64 -7.07 5.16
N GLY A 38 16.02 -7.58 6.32
CA GLY A 38 15.20 -7.55 7.53
C GLY A 38 14.89 -6.12 7.98
N VAL A 39 15.88 -5.24 7.94
CA VAL A 39 15.70 -3.83 8.28
C VAL A 39 14.86 -3.09 7.25
N LEU A 40 15.11 -3.32 5.96
CA LEU A 40 14.28 -2.78 4.89
C LEU A 40 12.80 -3.16 5.10
N GLN A 41 12.54 -4.41 5.44
CA GLN A 41 11.18 -4.89 5.73
C GLN A 41 10.59 -4.19 6.97
N LYS A 42 11.37 -4.01 8.04
CA LYS A 42 10.93 -3.32 9.26
C LYS A 42 10.61 -1.85 9.00
N LEU A 43 11.46 -1.14 8.24
CA LEU A 43 11.21 0.23 7.82
C LEU A 43 9.95 0.36 6.97
N ARG A 44 9.74 -0.55 6.02
CA ARG A 44 8.52 -0.58 5.20
C ARG A 44 7.26 -0.84 6.03
N MET A 45 7.34 -1.73 7.02
CA MET A 45 6.25 -1.94 7.98
C MET A 45 5.95 -0.66 8.75
N TYR A 46 6.98 0.00 9.28
CA TYR A 46 6.82 1.24 10.01
C TYR A 46 6.20 2.34 9.15
N CYS A 47 6.69 2.53 7.92
CA CYS A 47 6.10 3.45 6.95
C CYS A 47 4.65 3.09 6.58
N THR A 48 4.25 1.82 6.67
CA THR A 48 2.84 1.47 6.47
C THR A 48 2.01 1.98 7.64
N HIS A 49 2.36 1.61 8.86
CA HIS A 49 1.72 2.14 10.07
C HIS A 49 2.53 1.76 11.32
N PRO A 50 2.81 2.69 12.25
CA PRO A 50 3.55 2.38 13.47
C PRO A 50 2.93 1.25 14.31
N ALA A 51 1.60 1.17 14.38
CA ALA A 51 0.87 0.16 15.15
C ALA A 51 1.18 -1.29 14.75
N ILE A 52 1.58 -1.54 13.49
CA ILE A 52 1.88 -2.91 13.05
C ILE A 52 3.29 -3.38 13.42
N CYS A 53 4.16 -2.48 13.89
CA CYS A 53 5.53 -2.76 14.29
C CYS A 53 5.68 -3.22 15.74
N GLY A 54 4.74 -2.85 16.62
CA GLY A 54 4.75 -3.17 18.05
C GLY A 54 3.97 -4.43 18.43
N SER A 55 3.98 -4.76 19.71
CA SER A 55 3.03 -5.70 20.31
C SER A 55 1.64 -5.08 20.31
N GLU A 56 0.61 -5.91 20.15
CA GLU A 56 -0.80 -5.54 19.83
C GLU A 56 -1.49 -4.51 20.75
N ASN A 57 -0.85 -4.03 21.81
CA ASN A 57 -1.47 -3.17 22.83
C ASN A 57 -0.88 -1.75 22.96
N SER A 58 -0.08 -1.26 22.01
CA SER A 58 0.73 -0.06 22.27
C SER A 58 0.19 1.26 21.73
N LEU A 59 -0.87 1.29 20.92
CA LEU A 59 -1.42 2.55 20.39
C LEU A 59 -2.90 2.71 20.74
N THR A 60 -3.18 3.72 21.53
CA THR A 60 -4.55 4.09 21.94
C THR A 60 -5.34 4.80 20.85
N ASP A 61 -4.64 5.41 19.88
CA ASP A 61 -5.26 6.08 18.74
C ASP A 61 -4.50 5.77 17.44
N VAL A 62 -5.07 4.88 16.66
CA VAL A 62 -4.52 4.44 15.37
C VAL A 62 -4.47 5.60 14.37
N PHE A 63 -5.48 6.48 14.36
CA PHE A 63 -5.58 7.55 13.38
C PHE A 63 -4.50 8.61 13.59
N SER A 64 -4.37 9.14 14.81
CA SER A 64 -3.40 10.20 15.09
C SER A 64 -1.95 9.73 15.12
N SER A 65 -1.70 8.43 15.18
CA SER A 65 -0.35 7.87 15.21
C SER A 65 0.34 7.76 13.85
N SER A 66 -0.35 8.08 12.74
CA SER A 66 0.23 8.02 11.38
C SER A 66 -0.39 9.06 10.45
N VAL A 67 0.40 10.02 10.02
CA VAL A 67 -0.03 11.03 9.02
C VAL A 67 -0.36 10.37 7.68
N LYS A 68 0.33 9.31 7.30
CA LYS A 68 -0.02 8.56 6.08
C LYS A 68 -1.39 7.86 6.20
N TYR A 69 -1.74 7.36 7.39
CA TYR A 69 -3.06 6.80 7.62
C TYR A 69 -4.15 7.88 7.60
N GLN A 70 -3.88 9.07 8.14
CA GLN A 70 -4.77 10.23 8.02
C GLN A 70 -5.00 10.56 6.54
N ARG A 71 -3.94 10.64 5.75
CA ARG A 71 -4.04 10.87 4.30
C ARG A 71 -4.81 9.75 3.58
N LEU A 72 -4.62 8.50 3.98
CA LEU A 72 -5.44 7.39 3.47
C LEU A 72 -6.93 7.66 3.71
N CYS A 73 -7.29 8.13 4.90
CA CYS A 73 -8.70 8.33 5.28
C CYS A 73 -9.36 9.48 4.53
N GLU A 74 -8.64 10.53 4.16
CA GLU A 74 -9.16 11.67 3.39
C GLU A 74 -9.71 11.24 2.01
N ILE A 75 -9.05 10.30 1.33
CA ILE A 75 -9.46 9.86 0.00
C ILE A 75 -10.80 9.10 0.04
N PRO A 76 -11.00 8.06 0.86
CA PRO A 76 -12.31 7.43 0.98
C PRO A 76 -13.41 8.36 1.46
N GLU A 77 -13.12 9.35 2.30
CA GLU A 77 -14.11 10.33 2.78
C GLU A 77 -14.77 11.06 1.62
N GLU A 78 -13.97 11.59 0.67
CA GLU A 78 -14.47 12.26 -0.52
C GLU A 78 -15.24 11.30 -1.46
N VAL A 79 -14.73 10.08 -1.63
CA VAL A 79 -15.32 9.04 -2.47
C VAL A 79 -16.67 8.57 -1.92
N ILE A 80 -16.74 8.36 -0.61
CA ILE A 80 -17.94 7.93 0.11
C ILE A 80 -19.01 9.02 0.06
N ALA A 81 -18.62 10.29 0.22
CA ALA A 81 -19.53 11.43 0.08
C ALA A 81 -20.19 11.51 -1.32
N SER A 82 -19.49 11.01 -2.34
CA SER A 82 -20.02 10.89 -3.71
C SER A 82 -20.83 9.61 -3.94
N GLY A 83 -21.02 8.75 -2.92
CA GLY A 83 -21.72 7.48 -3.02
C GLY A 83 -20.93 6.40 -3.77
N GLU A 84 -19.63 6.60 -3.98
CA GLU A 84 -18.76 5.69 -4.72
C GLU A 84 -18.03 4.70 -3.79
N LYS A 85 -17.41 3.67 -4.37
CA LYS A 85 -16.72 2.60 -3.65
C LYS A 85 -15.22 2.69 -3.84
N THR A 86 -14.50 2.28 -2.79
CA THR A 86 -13.03 2.31 -2.76
C THR A 86 -12.45 0.92 -2.55
N ILE A 87 -11.36 0.62 -3.25
CA ILE A 87 -10.49 -0.52 -3.00
C ILE A 87 -9.22 -0.02 -2.33
N ILE A 88 -8.80 -0.66 -1.23
CA ILE A 88 -7.53 -0.38 -0.56
C ILE A 88 -6.65 -1.63 -0.63
N PHE A 89 -5.49 -1.51 -1.25
CA PHE A 89 -4.48 -2.55 -1.28
C PHE A 89 -3.43 -2.34 -0.20
N THR A 90 -3.16 -3.41 0.57
CA THR A 90 -2.04 -3.49 1.52
C THR A 90 -1.48 -4.91 1.58
N SER A 91 -0.15 -5.01 1.66
CA SER A 91 0.55 -6.29 1.84
C SER A 91 0.64 -6.76 3.28
N TYR A 92 0.27 -5.90 4.25
CA TYR A 92 0.46 -6.15 5.67
C TYR A 92 -0.81 -6.64 6.35
N LYS A 93 -0.78 -7.89 6.81
CA LYS A 93 -1.95 -8.57 7.41
C LYS A 93 -2.53 -7.80 8.61
N LYS A 94 -1.69 -7.24 9.47
CA LYS A 94 -2.15 -6.48 10.66
C LYS A 94 -2.97 -5.22 10.30
N MET A 95 -2.80 -4.66 9.09
CA MET A 95 -3.62 -3.52 8.63
C MET A 95 -5.11 -3.87 8.47
N PHE A 96 -5.44 -5.12 8.16
CA PHE A 96 -6.83 -5.53 8.01
C PHE A 96 -7.62 -5.40 9.30
N SER A 97 -7.03 -5.70 10.46
CA SER A 97 -7.67 -5.46 11.76
C SER A 97 -7.92 -3.96 11.98
N ILE A 98 -6.94 -3.11 11.66
CA ILE A 98 -7.08 -1.66 11.76
C ILE A 98 -8.22 -1.16 10.85
N PHE A 99 -8.26 -1.59 9.61
CA PHE A 99 -9.32 -1.20 8.66
C PHE A 99 -10.70 -1.67 9.14
N ASN A 100 -10.79 -2.90 9.67
CA ASN A 100 -12.04 -3.46 10.19
C ASN A 100 -12.59 -2.66 11.37
N ASP A 101 -11.72 -2.15 12.21
CA ASP A 101 -12.10 -1.48 13.44
C ASP A 101 -12.34 0.02 13.26
N ASP A 102 -11.54 0.70 12.43
CA ASP A 102 -11.60 2.16 12.28
C ASP A 102 -12.53 2.61 11.15
N ILE A 103 -12.43 2.02 9.95
CA ILE A 103 -13.17 2.51 8.77
C ILE A 103 -14.70 2.50 8.97
N PRO A 104 -15.33 1.43 9.50
CA PRO A 104 -16.78 1.45 9.72
C PRO A 104 -17.22 2.49 10.75
N LYS A 105 -16.40 2.72 11.77
CA LYS A 105 -16.71 3.72 12.82
C LYS A 105 -16.56 5.14 12.29
N ARG A 106 -15.56 5.37 11.43
CA ARG A 106 -15.23 6.68 10.90
C ARG A 106 -16.18 7.13 9.80
N PHE A 107 -16.51 6.24 8.88
CA PHE A 107 -17.25 6.58 7.66
C PHE A 107 -18.66 6.02 7.61
N HIS A 108 -19.06 5.21 8.59
CA HIS A 108 -20.38 4.55 8.63
C HIS A 108 -20.68 3.72 7.37
N VAL A 109 -19.68 3.10 6.79
CA VAL A 109 -19.78 2.23 5.61
C VAL A 109 -19.27 0.83 5.91
N PRO A 110 -19.77 -0.20 5.21
CA PRO A 110 -19.26 -1.56 5.37
C PRO A 110 -17.84 -1.67 4.80
N VAL A 111 -17.03 -2.48 5.48
CA VAL A 111 -15.71 -2.91 5.01
C VAL A 111 -15.74 -4.40 4.73
N MET A 112 -15.38 -4.78 3.52
CA MET A 112 -15.13 -6.17 3.14
C MET A 112 -13.63 -6.40 3.00
N MET A 113 -13.16 -7.61 3.27
CA MET A 113 -11.72 -7.90 3.30
C MET A 113 -11.40 -9.22 2.63
N ILE A 114 -10.30 -9.22 1.85
CA ILE A 114 -9.70 -10.42 1.28
C ILE A 114 -8.20 -10.37 1.55
N ASN A 115 -7.73 -11.25 2.43
CA ASN A 115 -6.32 -11.39 2.78
C ASN A 115 -5.79 -12.80 2.48
N GLY A 116 -4.58 -13.10 2.96
CA GLY A 116 -3.97 -14.42 2.75
C GLY A 116 -4.71 -15.58 3.41
N ASP A 117 -5.48 -15.33 4.47
CA ASP A 117 -6.24 -16.35 5.21
C ASP A 117 -7.61 -16.62 4.59
N THR A 118 -8.11 -15.72 3.72
CA THR A 118 -9.40 -15.88 3.05
C THR A 118 -9.34 -17.07 2.08
N PRO A 119 -10.18 -18.11 2.26
CA PRO A 119 -10.22 -19.24 1.36
C PRO A 119 -10.43 -18.82 -0.10
N VAL A 120 -9.78 -19.50 -1.04
CA VAL A 120 -9.78 -19.10 -2.45
C VAL A 120 -11.19 -19.14 -3.05
N ASP A 121 -11.98 -20.13 -2.67
CA ASP A 121 -13.37 -20.36 -3.10
C ASP A 121 -14.33 -19.28 -2.55
N GLU A 122 -14.04 -18.66 -1.42
CA GLU A 122 -14.86 -17.59 -0.84
C GLU A 122 -14.59 -16.20 -1.46
N ARG A 123 -13.40 -15.98 -2.01
CA ARG A 123 -12.97 -14.66 -2.49
C ARG A 123 -13.89 -14.05 -3.53
N GLN A 124 -14.36 -14.88 -4.49
CA GLN A 124 -15.25 -14.38 -5.53
C GLN A 124 -16.62 -13.98 -4.95
N SER A 125 -17.15 -14.73 -3.99
CA SER A 125 -18.42 -14.41 -3.32
C SER A 125 -18.35 -13.05 -2.58
N ILE A 126 -17.22 -12.76 -1.91
CA ILE A 126 -16.99 -11.46 -1.26
C ILE A 126 -16.98 -10.33 -2.30
N VAL A 127 -16.29 -10.54 -3.43
CA VAL A 127 -16.24 -9.55 -4.52
C VAL A 127 -17.60 -9.34 -5.14
N ASP A 128 -18.38 -10.39 -5.36
CA ASP A 128 -19.73 -10.31 -5.94
C ASP A 128 -20.65 -9.52 -5.00
N GLY A 129 -20.59 -9.80 -3.69
CA GLY A 129 -21.29 -9.02 -2.68
C GLY A 129 -20.93 -7.54 -2.70
N PHE A 130 -19.63 -7.23 -2.78
CA PHE A 130 -19.14 -5.86 -2.90
C PHE A 130 -19.61 -5.18 -4.20
N ASN A 131 -19.52 -5.87 -5.33
CA ASN A 131 -19.97 -5.32 -6.62
C ASN A 131 -21.48 -5.04 -6.63
N ALA A 132 -22.29 -5.89 -6.00
CA ALA A 132 -23.75 -5.77 -5.94
C ALA A 132 -24.25 -4.64 -5.01
N MET A 133 -23.43 -4.12 -4.13
CA MET A 133 -23.81 -3.00 -3.26
C MET A 133 -24.13 -1.74 -4.08
N ASN A 134 -25.24 -1.07 -3.78
CA ASN A 134 -25.61 0.19 -4.40
C ASN A 134 -25.17 1.42 -3.57
N SER A 135 -24.64 1.20 -2.39
CA SER A 135 -24.11 2.24 -1.50
C SER A 135 -22.59 2.26 -1.49
N ALA A 136 -22.02 3.35 -0.96
CA ALA A 136 -20.59 3.43 -0.69
C ALA A 136 -20.13 2.27 0.21
N ALA A 137 -18.96 1.74 -0.10
CA ALA A 137 -18.33 0.64 0.64
C ALA A 137 -16.82 0.63 0.40
N VAL A 138 -16.08 -0.01 1.29
CA VAL A 138 -14.65 -0.22 1.16
C VAL A 138 -14.34 -1.71 1.04
N LEU A 139 -13.47 -2.07 0.08
CA LEU A 139 -12.92 -3.41 -0.05
C LEU A 139 -11.41 -3.36 0.18
N ALA A 140 -10.94 -3.92 1.30
CA ALA A 140 -9.53 -4.06 1.60
C ALA A 140 -8.98 -5.40 1.06
N LEU A 141 -7.89 -5.34 0.32
CA LEU A 141 -7.31 -6.50 -0.36
C LEU A 141 -5.81 -6.61 -0.16
N ASN A 142 -5.34 -7.86 0.00
CA ASN A 142 -3.93 -8.14 -0.23
C ASN A 142 -3.68 -8.25 -1.75
N PRO A 143 -2.67 -7.54 -2.32
CA PRO A 143 -2.38 -7.58 -3.75
C PRO A 143 -2.15 -8.98 -4.30
N ARG A 144 -1.53 -9.89 -3.51
CA ARG A 144 -1.31 -11.28 -3.90
C ARG A 144 -2.61 -12.08 -3.98
N ALA A 145 -3.56 -11.81 -3.08
CA ALA A 145 -4.87 -12.46 -3.11
C ALA A 145 -5.68 -12.02 -4.34
N ALA A 146 -5.50 -10.79 -4.80
CA ALA A 146 -6.12 -10.29 -6.03
C ALA A 146 -5.62 -11.02 -7.30
N GLY A 147 -4.44 -11.64 -7.27
CA GLY A 147 -3.87 -12.41 -8.38
C GLY A 147 -4.74 -13.59 -8.85
N THR A 148 -5.69 -14.06 -8.05
CA THR A 148 -6.56 -15.23 -8.33
C THR A 148 -7.70 -14.98 -9.34
N GLY A 149 -7.62 -13.93 -10.15
CA GLY A 149 -8.58 -13.71 -11.25
C GLY A 149 -9.84 -12.94 -10.87
N LEU A 150 -9.91 -12.35 -9.69
CA LEU A 150 -11.04 -11.58 -9.20
C LEU A 150 -11.47 -10.46 -10.17
N ASN A 151 -12.77 -10.21 -10.27
CA ASN A 151 -13.35 -9.19 -11.13
C ASN A 151 -14.06 -8.11 -10.30
N ILE A 152 -13.33 -7.03 -9.99
CA ILE A 152 -13.78 -5.99 -9.05
C ILE A 152 -14.20 -4.74 -9.83
N THR A 153 -15.34 -4.80 -10.49
CA THR A 153 -15.85 -3.69 -11.33
C THR A 153 -16.75 -2.71 -10.58
N GLY A 154 -17.09 -3.03 -9.33
CA GLY A 154 -17.99 -2.19 -8.52
C GLY A 154 -17.34 -0.91 -7.96
N ALA A 155 -16.00 -0.78 -8.03
CA ALA A 155 -15.27 0.40 -7.57
C ALA A 155 -14.44 1.00 -8.71
N ASN A 156 -14.26 2.31 -8.66
CA ASN A 156 -13.41 3.06 -9.59
C ASN A 156 -12.32 3.87 -8.87
N HIS A 157 -12.24 3.80 -7.54
CA HIS A 157 -11.16 4.36 -6.74
C HIS A 157 -10.32 3.24 -6.13
N VAL A 158 -9.04 3.23 -6.46
CA VAL A 158 -8.07 2.21 -6.03
C VAL A 158 -6.94 2.91 -5.28
N ILE A 159 -6.66 2.47 -4.07
CA ILE A 159 -5.60 3.03 -3.24
C ILE A 159 -4.56 1.94 -2.98
N HIS A 160 -3.32 2.16 -3.39
CA HIS A 160 -2.17 1.42 -2.94
C HIS A 160 -1.60 2.11 -1.70
N PHE A 161 -1.89 1.56 -0.53
CA PHE A 161 -1.51 2.17 0.75
C PHE A 161 -0.03 2.02 1.07
N ASN A 162 0.60 1.00 0.53
CA ASN A 162 2.04 0.84 0.56
C ASN A 162 2.54 0.42 -0.83
N PRO A 163 3.69 0.96 -1.30
CA PRO A 163 4.25 0.57 -2.60
C PRO A 163 4.78 -0.86 -2.55
N GLU A 164 4.55 -1.62 -3.62
CA GLU A 164 5.03 -2.99 -3.76
C GLU A 164 6.45 -3.02 -4.34
N TRP A 165 7.32 -3.89 -3.80
CA TRP A 165 8.66 -4.06 -4.35
C TRP A 165 8.63 -4.57 -5.81
N ASN A 166 7.62 -5.40 -6.12
CA ASN A 166 7.39 -5.89 -7.48
C ASN A 166 6.28 -5.08 -8.17
N PRO A 167 6.59 -4.24 -9.15
CA PRO A 167 5.58 -3.44 -9.86
C PRO A 167 4.52 -4.28 -10.57
N SER A 168 4.86 -5.49 -11.05
CA SER A 168 3.90 -6.37 -11.70
C SER A 168 2.75 -6.78 -10.77
N LEU A 169 3.03 -6.92 -9.47
CA LEU A 169 2.00 -7.25 -8.49
C LEU A 169 1.01 -6.10 -8.32
N GLU A 170 1.51 -4.86 -8.27
CA GLU A 170 0.68 -3.65 -8.17
C GLU A 170 -0.15 -3.46 -9.45
N ASP A 171 0.44 -3.65 -10.62
CA ASP A 171 -0.25 -3.54 -11.91
C ASP A 171 -1.33 -4.61 -12.07
N GLN A 172 -1.05 -5.86 -11.69
CA GLN A 172 -2.02 -6.94 -11.70
C GLN A 172 -3.18 -6.68 -10.75
N SER A 173 -2.93 -6.19 -9.55
CA SER A 173 -3.99 -5.86 -8.59
C SER A 173 -4.85 -4.69 -9.07
N THR A 174 -4.25 -3.63 -9.60
CA THR A 174 -4.99 -2.52 -10.23
C THR A 174 -5.85 -3.00 -11.40
N ALA A 175 -5.35 -3.92 -12.23
CA ALA A 175 -6.10 -4.47 -13.37
C ALA A 175 -7.35 -5.25 -12.97
N ARG A 176 -7.58 -5.55 -11.68
CA ARG A 176 -8.84 -6.14 -11.20
C ARG A 176 -9.98 -5.13 -11.18
N ALA A 177 -9.69 -3.86 -10.94
CA ALA A 177 -10.65 -2.75 -11.00
C ALA A 177 -10.71 -2.11 -12.40
N TYR A 178 -9.56 -2.00 -13.06
CA TYR A 178 -9.46 -1.49 -14.43
C TYR A 178 -9.56 -2.63 -15.44
N ARG A 179 -10.78 -3.07 -15.69
CA ARG A 179 -11.05 -4.23 -16.55
C ARG A 179 -12.24 -3.99 -17.47
N ARG A 180 -12.40 -4.88 -18.47
CA ARG A 180 -13.57 -4.92 -19.35
C ARG A 180 -14.85 -4.98 -18.52
N GLY A 181 -15.76 -4.03 -18.73
CA GLY A 181 -16.98 -3.87 -17.93
C GLY A 181 -16.97 -2.66 -16.99
N GLN A 182 -15.80 -2.09 -16.68
CA GLN A 182 -15.70 -0.83 -15.95
C GLN A 182 -16.08 0.35 -16.89
N LYS A 183 -17.13 1.09 -16.50
CA LYS A 183 -17.67 2.21 -17.27
C LYS A 183 -17.15 3.57 -16.80
N LYS A 184 -16.64 3.64 -15.57
CA LYS A 184 -16.11 4.86 -14.95
C LYS A 184 -14.60 4.97 -15.17
N THR A 185 -14.08 6.19 -15.17
CA THR A 185 -12.63 6.43 -15.03
C THR A 185 -12.14 5.84 -13.72
N VAL A 186 -11.07 5.05 -13.78
CA VAL A 186 -10.46 4.45 -12.60
C VAL A 186 -9.33 5.37 -12.11
N PHE A 187 -9.48 5.85 -10.89
CA PHE A 187 -8.46 6.64 -10.19
C PHE A 187 -7.62 5.72 -9.31
N VAL A 188 -6.31 5.77 -9.50
CA VAL A 188 -5.34 4.95 -8.76
C VAL A 188 -4.44 5.86 -7.94
N TYR A 189 -4.62 5.85 -6.64
CA TYR A 189 -3.84 6.61 -5.68
C TYR A 189 -2.69 5.74 -5.15
N ARG A 190 -1.49 6.30 -5.15
CA ARG A 190 -0.27 5.62 -4.65
C ARG A 190 0.29 6.43 -3.51
N LEU A 191 0.09 5.95 -2.28
CA LEU A 191 0.56 6.61 -1.07
C LEU A 191 1.96 6.10 -0.70
N PHE A 192 2.84 7.01 -0.38
CA PHE A 192 4.16 6.69 0.15
C PHE A 192 4.71 7.85 0.97
N TYR A 193 5.54 7.56 1.97
CA TYR A 193 6.30 8.59 2.65
C TYR A 193 7.47 9.05 1.77
N ALA A 194 7.55 10.36 1.50
CA ALA A 194 8.69 11.00 0.86
C ALA A 194 9.94 10.89 1.77
N ASP A 195 11.12 10.93 1.17
CA ASP A 195 12.43 10.83 1.85
C ASP A 195 12.61 9.60 2.72
N THR A 196 11.88 8.52 2.42
CA THR A 196 11.98 7.23 3.10
C THR A 196 12.24 6.09 2.13
N VAL A 197 12.37 4.88 2.69
CA VAL A 197 12.44 3.63 1.91
C VAL A 197 11.28 3.48 0.93
N GLU A 198 10.08 4.01 1.24
CA GLU A 198 8.91 3.89 0.35
C GLU A 198 9.07 4.72 -0.93
N GLU A 199 9.69 5.88 -0.87
CA GLU A 199 10.00 6.67 -2.08
C GLU A 199 10.89 5.90 -3.05
N ILE A 200 11.96 5.27 -2.55
CA ILE A 200 12.83 4.44 -3.39
C ILE A 200 12.07 3.28 -4.03
N VAL A 201 11.17 2.64 -3.27
CA VAL A 201 10.31 1.57 -3.81
C VAL A 201 9.37 2.11 -4.89
N ASN A 202 8.76 3.29 -4.66
CA ASN A 202 7.89 3.96 -5.63
C ASN A 202 8.64 4.35 -6.91
N ASP A 203 9.83 4.91 -6.80
CA ASP A 203 10.69 5.28 -7.93
C ASP A 203 11.13 4.06 -8.73
N ARG A 204 11.44 2.94 -8.05
CA ARG A 204 11.72 1.66 -8.69
C ARG A 204 10.54 1.19 -9.54
N ILE A 205 9.31 1.29 -9.02
CA ILE A 205 8.09 0.95 -9.75
C ILE A 205 7.97 1.81 -11.02
N SER A 206 8.10 3.11 -10.87
CA SER A 206 7.96 4.08 -11.96
C SER A 206 9.04 3.90 -13.03
N ARG A 207 10.28 3.60 -12.63
CA ARG A 207 11.39 3.30 -13.53
C ARG A 207 11.17 2.01 -14.32
N LYS A 208 10.75 0.93 -13.66
CA LYS A 208 10.47 -0.36 -14.32
C LYS A 208 9.31 -0.26 -15.33
N ARG A 209 8.28 0.51 -15.03
CA ARG A 209 7.17 0.76 -15.97
C ARG A 209 7.66 1.47 -17.24
N ARG A 210 8.42 2.56 -17.09
CA ARG A 210 8.98 3.30 -18.25
C ARG A 210 9.88 2.41 -19.12
N MET A 211 10.66 1.52 -18.51
CA MET A 211 11.50 0.57 -19.25
C MET A 211 10.68 -0.47 -20.01
N SER A 212 9.60 -0.98 -19.41
CA SER A 212 8.68 -1.93 -20.05
C SER A 212 7.94 -1.31 -21.24
N GLU A 213 7.53 -0.06 -21.15
CA GLU A 213 6.89 0.68 -22.23
C GLU A 213 7.83 0.94 -23.42
N ASN A 214 9.13 1.10 -23.15
CA ASN A 214 10.14 1.36 -24.19
C ASN A 214 10.77 0.08 -24.78
N ALA A 215 10.22 -1.10 -24.51
CA ALA A 215 10.65 -2.41 -25.01
C ALA A 215 12.16 -2.73 -24.82
N ILE A 216 12.82 -2.13 -23.84
CA ILE A 216 14.22 -2.41 -23.52
C ILE A 216 14.24 -3.57 -22.50
N ILE A 217 14.28 -4.80 -23.03
CA ILE A 217 14.45 -6.01 -22.24
C ILE A 217 15.94 -6.23 -22.04
N GLY A 218 16.47 -5.70 -20.94
CA GLY A 218 17.81 -6.04 -20.45
C GLY A 218 17.71 -6.77 -19.12
N ASN A 219 18.58 -7.75 -18.91
CA ASN A 219 18.72 -8.49 -17.63
C ASN A 219 19.30 -7.55 -16.54
N ILE A 220 18.47 -6.70 -15.96
CA ILE A 220 18.83 -5.74 -14.89
C ILE A 220 18.33 -6.28 -13.52
N GLY A 221 18.44 -7.59 -13.29
CA GLY A 221 17.72 -8.21 -12.15
C GLY A 221 18.36 -7.94 -10.79
N ASP A 222 19.58 -8.41 -10.56
CA ASP A 222 20.09 -8.55 -9.20
C ASP A 222 20.92 -7.35 -8.72
N GLU A 223 21.80 -6.80 -9.54
CA GLU A 223 22.67 -5.69 -9.12
C GLU A 223 21.89 -4.39 -8.90
N GLN A 224 20.94 -4.06 -9.78
CA GLN A 224 20.05 -2.91 -9.59
C GLN A 224 19.17 -3.07 -8.34
N SER A 225 18.75 -4.30 -8.01
CA SER A 225 18.00 -4.56 -6.79
C SER A 225 18.84 -4.34 -5.52
N ARG A 226 20.12 -4.69 -5.54
CA ARG A 226 21.06 -4.40 -4.45
C ARG A 226 21.27 -2.89 -4.27
N GLN A 227 21.49 -2.16 -5.36
CA GLN A 227 21.63 -0.71 -5.32
C GLN A 227 20.38 -0.02 -4.78
N ASP A 228 19.19 -0.44 -5.20
CA ASP A 228 17.93 0.08 -4.70
C ASP A 228 17.75 -0.18 -3.18
N ILE A 229 18.19 -1.33 -2.66
CA ILE A 229 18.18 -1.62 -1.21
C ILE A 229 19.13 -0.69 -0.46
N ILE A 230 20.36 -0.50 -0.95
CA ILE A 230 21.33 0.39 -0.31
C ILE A 230 20.80 1.83 -0.28
N LEU A 231 20.28 2.32 -1.41
CA LEU A 231 19.69 3.66 -1.50
C LEU A 231 18.51 3.82 -0.54
N ALA A 232 17.64 2.80 -0.44
CA ALA A 232 16.50 2.81 0.45
C ALA A 232 16.93 2.92 1.93
N LEU A 233 17.97 2.21 2.34
CA LEU A 233 18.50 2.27 3.70
C LEU A 233 19.25 3.59 4.02
N GLN A 234 19.68 4.32 3.00
CA GLN A 234 20.32 5.64 3.15
C GLN A 234 19.31 6.79 3.23
N LYS A 235 18.08 6.61 2.76
CA LYS A 235 17.04 7.62 2.82
C LYS A 235 16.63 7.92 4.25
N SER A 236 16.55 9.20 4.57
CA SER A 236 16.21 9.70 5.90
C SER A 236 15.26 10.90 5.80
N PRO A 237 14.09 10.85 6.43
CA PRO A 237 13.19 12.00 6.50
C PRO A 237 13.72 13.15 7.38
N MET A 238 14.84 12.94 8.09
CA MET A 238 15.51 13.96 8.90
C MET A 238 16.55 14.76 8.11
N ASN A 239 16.87 14.39 6.88
CA ASN A 239 17.87 15.03 6.04
C ASN A 239 17.28 16.06 5.05
N THR A 240 16.04 16.47 5.27
CA THR A 240 15.33 17.47 4.44
C THR A 240 15.54 18.88 4.94
#